data_c1f79576edb0d15434f7c67eeadcc399
#
_entry.id   c1f79576edb0d15434f7c67eeadcc399
#
_cell.length_a   1.000
_cell.length_b   1.000
_cell.length_c   1.000
_cell.angle_alpha   90.00
_cell.angle_beta   90.00
_cell.angle_gamma   90.00
#
_symmetry.space_group_name_H-M   'P 1'
#
loop_
_entity.id
_entity.type
_entity.pdbx_description
1 polymer ?
#
loop_
_entity_poly.entity_id
_entity_poly.type
_entity_poly.pdbx_seq_one_letter_code
_entity_poly.pdbx_strand_id
1 'polypeptide(L)'
;ILFERELFDNALAELEKAKKLAVTYENDPLLLLIYRTELKYLSTLGFEGISEKELVNKQMQINDVMKYARNTNLHLQLYDILKYRITYKGYARSNKQKENLNDLVLSELNLIANHSYQGFEAHKLHLLFQATYYLNAGNYKSAIRFYQELIALFEANRHLILNPPIYYLSAIEGVLNSLH
;
A
#
# COMPACT_ATOMS: atom_id res chain seq x y z
N ILE A 1 -24.84 10.99 8.93
CA ILE A 1 -25.91 12.01 8.72
C ILE A 1 -27.16 11.39 8.09
N LEU A 2 -27.08 10.71 6.91
CA LEU A 2 -28.26 10.09 6.26
C LEU A 2 -28.86 8.96 7.11
N PHE A 3 -28.03 8.10 7.66
CA PHE A 3 -28.47 7.04 8.56
C PHE A 3 -29.10 7.55 9.85
N GLU A 4 -28.57 8.63 10.41
CA GLU A 4 -29.12 9.29 11.60
C GLU A 4 -30.50 9.94 11.34
N ARG A 5 -30.82 10.19 10.08
CA ARG A 5 -32.12 10.72 9.64
C ARG A 5 -33.08 9.65 9.15
N GLU A 6 -32.76 8.37 9.38
CA GLU A 6 -33.56 7.23 8.93
C GLU A 6 -33.76 7.14 7.41
N LEU A 7 -32.83 7.74 6.63
CA LEU A 7 -32.82 7.67 5.16
C LEU A 7 -31.93 6.52 4.69
N PHE A 8 -32.25 5.31 5.11
CA PHE A 8 -31.40 4.12 4.96
C PHE A 8 -31.09 3.77 3.51
N ASP A 9 -32.09 3.78 2.60
CA ASP A 9 -31.88 3.43 1.20
C ASP A 9 -30.92 4.40 0.52
N ASN A 10 -31.08 5.70 0.78
CA ASN A 10 -30.16 6.72 0.25
C ASN A 10 -28.76 6.57 0.83
N ALA A 11 -28.65 6.24 2.10
CA ALA A 11 -27.37 6.04 2.78
C ALA A 11 -26.63 4.81 2.21
N LEU A 12 -27.32 3.70 1.98
CA LEU A 12 -26.75 2.51 1.35
C LEU A 12 -26.32 2.77 -0.10
N ALA A 13 -27.12 3.51 -0.87
CA ALA A 13 -26.76 3.90 -2.24
C ALA A 13 -25.48 4.77 -2.27
N GLU A 14 -25.32 5.70 -1.34
CA GLU A 14 -24.10 6.53 -1.23
C GLU A 14 -22.89 5.70 -0.74
N LEU A 15 -23.09 4.75 0.18
CA LEU A 15 -22.03 3.82 0.59
C LEU A 15 -21.54 2.96 -0.59
N GLU A 16 -22.45 2.48 -1.44
CA GLU A 16 -22.08 1.71 -2.64
C GLU A 16 -21.27 2.54 -3.65
N LYS A 17 -21.60 3.83 -3.83
CA LYS A 17 -20.79 4.74 -4.65
C LYS A 17 -19.40 4.95 -4.04
N ALA A 18 -19.35 5.22 -2.75
CA ALA A 18 -18.09 5.39 -2.01
C ALA A 18 -17.23 4.13 -2.08
N LYS A 19 -17.83 2.93 -1.97
CA LYS A 19 -17.17 1.63 -2.10
C LYS A 19 -16.51 1.46 -3.47
N LYS A 20 -17.25 1.75 -4.55
CA LYS A 20 -16.70 1.69 -5.91
C LYS A 20 -15.47 2.60 -6.07
N LEU A 21 -15.53 3.82 -5.55
CA LEU A 21 -14.40 4.73 -5.56
C LEU A 21 -13.24 4.20 -4.70
N ALA A 22 -13.51 3.71 -3.50
CA ALA A 22 -12.48 3.15 -2.62
C ALA A 22 -11.76 1.95 -3.26
N VAL A 23 -12.49 1.08 -3.97
CA VAL A 23 -11.91 -0.03 -4.74
C VAL A 23 -11.08 0.50 -5.91
N THR A 24 -11.61 1.45 -6.70
CA THR A 24 -10.90 2.02 -7.86
C THR A 24 -9.58 2.67 -7.47
N TYR A 25 -9.55 3.33 -6.33
CA TYR A 25 -8.36 4.05 -5.83
C TYR A 25 -7.57 3.27 -4.77
N GLU A 26 -7.84 1.97 -4.62
CA GLU A 26 -7.16 1.09 -3.65
C GLU A 26 -7.07 1.71 -2.23
N ASN A 27 -8.13 2.39 -1.80
CA ASN A 27 -8.17 3.03 -0.48
C ASN A 27 -8.70 2.06 0.58
N ASP A 28 -7.84 1.16 1.04
CA ASP A 28 -8.18 0.13 2.03
C ASP A 28 -8.75 0.70 3.35
N PRO A 29 -8.21 1.79 3.94
CA PRO A 29 -8.78 2.36 5.14
C PRO A 29 -10.22 2.85 4.96
N LEU A 30 -10.50 3.49 3.82
CA LEU A 30 -11.86 3.93 3.50
C LEU A 30 -12.78 2.73 3.25
N LEU A 31 -12.28 1.72 2.56
CA LEU A 31 -13.05 0.50 2.27
C LEU A 31 -13.42 -0.25 3.57
N LEU A 32 -12.50 -0.35 4.53
CA LEU A 32 -12.78 -0.90 5.86
C LEU A 32 -13.84 -0.09 6.61
N LEU A 33 -13.75 1.25 6.54
CA LEU A 33 -14.74 2.11 7.17
C LEU A 33 -16.13 1.90 6.56
N ILE A 34 -16.21 1.82 5.23
CA ILE A 34 -17.47 1.58 4.49
C ILE A 34 -18.08 0.24 4.90
N TYR A 35 -17.34 -0.86 4.85
CA TYR A 35 -17.84 -2.19 5.23
C TYR A 35 -18.32 -2.25 6.69
N ARG A 36 -17.56 -1.65 7.60
CA ARG A 36 -17.96 -1.59 9.02
C ARG A 36 -19.22 -0.74 9.23
N THR A 37 -19.34 0.35 8.51
CA THR A 37 -20.52 1.21 8.56
C THR A 37 -21.75 0.46 8.04
N GLU A 38 -21.62 -0.21 6.89
CA GLU A 38 -22.69 -1.05 6.33
C GLU A 38 -23.14 -2.12 7.31
N LEU A 39 -22.22 -2.90 7.91
CA LEU A 39 -22.56 -3.92 8.90
C LEU A 39 -23.20 -3.36 10.15
N LYS A 40 -22.74 -2.21 10.63
CA LYS A 40 -23.36 -1.54 11.79
C LYS A 40 -24.84 -1.24 11.54
N TYR A 41 -25.16 -0.70 10.37
CA TYR A 41 -26.55 -0.37 10.04
C TYR A 41 -27.42 -1.59 9.74
N LEU A 42 -26.87 -2.61 9.06
CA LEU A 42 -27.55 -3.90 8.94
C LEU A 42 -27.89 -4.51 10.30
N SER A 43 -26.97 -4.42 11.26
CA SER A 43 -27.22 -4.86 12.64
C SER A 43 -28.31 -4.04 13.33
N THR A 44 -28.35 -2.72 13.11
CA THR A 44 -29.37 -1.83 13.67
C THR A 44 -30.78 -2.18 13.15
N LEU A 45 -30.86 -2.66 11.90
CA LEU A 45 -32.11 -3.13 11.27
C LEU A 45 -32.40 -4.61 11.56
N GLY A 46 -31.69 -5.25 12.49
CA GLY A 46 -31.88 -6.65 12.83
C GLY A 46 -31.54 -7.62 11.69
N PHE A 47 -30.67 -7.20 10.75
CA PHE A 47 -30.28 -7.95 9.54
C PHE A 47 -31.46 -8.29 8.61
N GLU A 48 -32.51 -7.48 8.63
CA GLU A 48 -33.64 -7.66 7.75
C GLU A 48 -33.22 -7.68 6.27
N GLY A 49 -33.73 -8.62 5.49
CA GLY A 49 -33.44 -8.76 4.07
C GLY A 49 -32.05 -9.32 3.72
N ILE A 50 -31.24 -9.75 4.70
CA ILE A 50 -29.92 -10.35 4.46
C ILE A 50 -29.87 -11.81 4.97
N SER A 51 -29.32 -12.73 4.19
CA SER A 51 -29.09 -14.11 4.61
C SER A 51 -27.78 -14.24 5.42
N GLU A 52 -27.70 -15.28 6.27
CA GLU A 52 -26.46 -15.60 7.01
C GLU A 52 -25.26 -15.75 6.08
N LYS A 53 -25.45 -16.38 4.89
CA LYS A 53 -24.38 -16.53 3.90
C LYS A 53 -23.86 -15.19 3.39
N GLU A 54 -24.74 -14.24 3.13
CA GLU A 54 -24.34 -12.88 2.72
C GLU A 54 -23.62 -12.14 3.83
N LEU A 55 -24.08 -12.29 5.09
CA LEU A 55 -23.40 -11.72 6.24
C LEU A 55 -21.98 -12.28 6.39
N VAL A 56 -21.80 -13.59 6.28
CA VAL A 56 -20.48 -14.24 6.30
C VAL A 56 -19.61 -13.72 5.16
N ASN A 57 -20.13 -13.59 3.95
CA ASN A 57 -19.38 -13.05 2.81
C ASN A 57 -18.90 -11.61 3.07
N LYS A 58 -19.73 -10.76 3.68
CA LYS A 58 -19.33 -9.39 4.06
C LYS A 58 -18.20 -9.39 5.11
N GLN A 59 -18.24 -10.31 6.07
CA GLN A 59 -17.17 -10.49 7.05
C GLN A 59 -15.86 -10.95 6.39
N MET A 60 -15.95 -11.86 5.41
CA MET A 60 -14.78 -12.32 4.65
C MET A 60 -14.13 -11.17 3.85
N GLN A 61 -14.94 -10.32 3.20
CA GLN A 61 -14.45 -9.13 2.49
C GLN A 61 -13.66 -8.18 3.41
N ILE A 62 -14.15 -7.96 4.63
CA ILE A 62 -13.43 -7.16 5.63
C ILE A 62 -12.07 -7.79 5.97
N ASN A 63 -12.04 -9.12 6.19
CA ASN A 63 -10.80 -9.83 6.49
C ASN A 63 -9.80 -9.74 5.34
N ASP A 64 -10.26 -9.81 4.09
CA ASP A 64 -9.38 -9.68 2.93
C ASP A 64 -8.77 -8.27 2.83
N VAL A 65 -9.58 -7.22 2.98
CA VAL A 65 -9.06 -5.84 3.02
C VAL A 65 -8.07 -5.64 4.17
N MET A 66 -8.32 -6.23 5.35
CA MET A 66 -7.37 -6.18 6.47
C MET A 66 -6.04 -6.86 6.14
N LYS A 67 -6.05 -7.97 5.38
CA LYS A 67 -4.81 -8.63 4.92
C LYS A 67 -4.02 -7.73 3.97
N TYR A 68 -4.69 -7.07 3.01
CA TYR A 68 -4.07 -6.12 2.09
C TYR A 68 -3.45 -4.94 2.83
N ALA A 69 -4.22 -4.29 3.69
CA ALA A 69 -3.75 -3.17 4.50
C ALA A 69 -2.54 -3.56 5.39
N ARG A 70 -2.57 -4.76 5.97
CA ARG A 70 -1.43 -5.28 6.76
C ARG A 70 -0.20 -5.49 5.90
N ASN A 71 -0.35 -6.08 4.71
CA ASN A 71 0.77 -6.30 3.79
C ASN A 71 1.42 -4.98 3.38
N THR A 72 0.63 -3.99 2.98
CA THR A 72 1.09 -2.64 2.67
C THR A 72 1.84 -2.00 3.84
N ASN A 73 1.31 -2.14 5.05
CA ASN A 73 1.95 -1.59 6.25
C ASN A 73 3.30 -2.26 6.56
N LEU A 74 3.47 -3.56 6.30
CA LEU A 74 4.75 -4.24 6.47
C LEU A 74 5.81 -3.70 5.50
N HIS A 75 5.48 -3.49 4.22
CA HIS A 75 6.37 -2.85 3.26
C HIS A 75 6.72 -1.41 3.66
N LEU A 76 5.74 -0.64 4.14
CA LEU A 76 5.96 0.73 4.62
C LEU A 76 6.93 0.76 5.79
N GLN A 77 6.76 -0.12 6.79
CA GLN A 77 7.66 -0.22 7.94
C GLN A 77 9.10 -0.50 7.51
N LEU A 78 9.32 -1.43 6.59
CA LEU A 78 10.66 -1.75 6.09
C LEU A 78 11.29 -0.56 5.36
N TYR A 79 10.51 0.12 4.52
CA TYR A 79 10.97 1.30 3.80
C TYR A 79 11.32 2.46 4.74
N ASP A 80 10.49 2.73 5.74
CA ASP A 80 10.74 3.79 6.72
C ASP A 80 11.98 3.51 7.57
N ILE A 81 12.18 2.25 8.00
CA ILE A 81 13.39 1.85 8.74
C ILE A 81 14.63 1.99 7.86
N LEU A 82 14.55 1.60 6.57
CA LEU A 82 15.63 1.78 5.62
C LEU A 82 15.99 3.28 5.49
N LYS A 83 15.02 4.14 5.27
CA LYS A 83 15.21 5.60 5.19
C LYS A 83 15.85 6.16 6.47
N TYR A 84 15.33 5.76 7.62
CA TYR A 84 15.89 6.16 8.91
C TYR A 84 17.37 5.77 9.01
N ARG A 85 17.72 4.52 8.73
CA ARG A 85 19.11 4.06 8.80
C ARG A 85 20.03 4.82 7.85
N ILE A 86 19.58 5.09 6.62
CA ILE A 86 20.35 5.86 5.64
C ILE A 86 20.56 7.30 6.13
N THR A 87 19.52 7.94 6.65
CA THR A 87 19.59 9.32 7.12
C THR A 87 20.54 9.47 8.30
N TYR A 88 20.49 8.57 9.27
CA TYR A 88 21.25 8.72 10.52
C TYR A 88 22.58 7.95 10.54
N LYS A 89 22.74 6.88 9.76
CA LYS A 89 23.99 6.09 9.70
C LYS A 89 24.79 6.33 8.43
N GLY A 90 24.23 7.08 7.46
CA GLY A 90 24.86 7.39 6.19
C GLY A 90 24.79 6.26 5.18
N TYR A 91 25.45 6.46 4.05
CA TYR A 91 25.48 5.54 2.92
C TYR A 91 26.20 4.23 3.25
N ALA A 92 25.66 3.11 2.80
CA ALA A 92 26.22 1.77 3.01
C ALA A 92 27.26 1.42 1.92
N ARG A 93 28.41 2.12 1.91
CA ARG A 93 29.48 1.94 0.90
C ARG A 93 30.45 0.83 1.25
N SER A 94 30.74 0.58 2.52
CA SER A 94 31.60 -0.51 2.97
C SER A 94 30.80 -1.80 3.24
N ASN A 95 31.47 -2.96 3.21
CA ASN A 95 30.84 -4.24 3.54
C ASN A 95 30.21 -4.23 4.94
N LYS A 96 30.92 -3.68 5.93
CA LYS A 96 30.44 -3.54 7.31
C LYS A 96 29.17 -2.66 7.41
N GLN A 97 29.06 -1.62 6.57
CA GLN A 97 27.86 -0.79 6.51
C GLN A 97 26.69 -1.51 5.82
N LYS A 98 26.99 -2.32 4.79
CA LYS A 98 25.98 -3.15 4.11
C LYS A 98 25.42 -4.23 5.05
N GLU A 99 26.25 -4.82 5.91
CA GLU A 99 25.83 -5.78 6.93
C GLU A 99 24.74 -5.20 7.85
N ASN A 100 24.80 -3.91 8.14
CA ASN A 100 23.78 -3.21 8.94
C ASN A 100 22.41 -3.10 8.28
N LEU A 101 22.30 -3.44 7.00
CA LEU A 101 21.05 -3.44 6.23
C LEU A 101 20.60 -4.86 5.88
N ASN A 102 21.40 -5.90 6.16
CA ASN A 102 21.09 -7.29 5.77
C ASN A 102 19.80 -7.80 6.41
N ASP A 103 19.53 -7.44 7.65
CA ASP A 103 18.30 -7.80 8.35
C ASP A 103 17.05 -7.24 7.64
N LEU A 104 17.12 -6.01 7.13
CA LEU A 104 16.03 -5.40 6.37
C LEU A 104 15.84 -6.09 5.01
N VAL A 105 16.95 -6.39 4.31
CA VAL A 105 16.89 -7.09 3.02
C VAL A 105 16.32 -8.49 3.19
N LEU A 106 16.74 -9.23 4.22
CA LEU A 106 16.19 -10.54 4.52
C LEU A 106 14.69 -10.47 4.90
N SER A 107 14.28 -9.46 5.66
CA SER A 107 12.88 -9.23 6.01
C SER A 107 12.04 -8.94 4.77
N GLU A 108 12.55 -8.10 3.85
CA GLU A 108 11.89 -7.80 2.58
C GLU A 108 11.77 -9.03 1.69
N LEU A 109 12.83 -9.83 1.56
CA LEU A 109 12.81 -11.10 0.81
C LEU A 109 11.79 -12.08 1.39
N ASN A 110 11.72 -12.22 2.72
CA ASN A 110 10.73 -13.05 3.38
C ASN A 110 9.30 -12.55 3.16
N LEU A 111 9.10 -11.24 3.17
CA LEU A 111 7.79 -10.65 2.92
C LEU A 111 7.30 -10.98 1.49
N ILE A 112 8.17 -10.84 0.49
CA ILE A 112 7.87 -11.16 -0.91
C ILE A 112 7.61 -12.66 -1.10
N ALA A 113 8.43 -13.52 -0.49
CA ALA A 113 8.31 -14.96 -0.63
C ALA A 113 7.00 -15.52 -0.05
N ASN A 114 6.47 -14.88 1.00
CA ASN A 114 5.26 -15.32 1.69
C ASN A 114 3.99 -14.58 1.25
N HIS A 115 4.14 -13.38 0.72
CA HIS A 115 3.05 -12.51 0.29
C HIS A 115 3.43 -11.85 -1.02
N SER A 116 2.81 -12.28 -2.12
CA SER A 116 2.92 -11.54 -3.38
C SER A 116 2.46 -10.10 -3.16
N TYR A 117 3.02 -9.12 -3.91
CA TYR A 117 2.56 -7.74 -3.85
C TYR A 117 1.05 -7.69 -4.09
N GLN A 118 0.32 -7.32 -3.09
CA GLN A 118 -1.12 -7.18 -3.20
C GLN A 118 -1.42 -5.68 -3.29
N GLY A 119 -1.71 -5.21 -4.51
CA GLY A 119 -2.06 -3.84 -4.79
C GLY A 119 -0.87 -2.95 -5.20
N PHE A 120 -1.23 -1.79 -5.73
CA PHE A 120 -0.29 -0.78 -6.22
C PHE A 120 0.63 -0.26 -5.11
N GLU A 121 0.07 0.04 -3.94
CA GLU A 121 0.81 0.66 -2.84
C GLU A 121 1.92 -0.25 -2.29
N ALA A 122 1.63 -1.54 -2.09
CA ALA A 122 2.62 -2.51 -1.64
C ALA A 122 3.73 -2.70 -2.69
N HIS A 123 3.38 -2.78 -3.97
CA HIS A 123 4.33 -2.89 -5.07
C HIS A 123 5.22 -1.64 -5.19
N LYS A 124 4.63 -0.46 -5.09
CA LYS A 124 5.34 0.83 -5.06
C LYS A 124 6.37 0.86 -3.93
N LEU A 125 5.97 0.50 -2.71
CA LEU A 125 6.85 0.50 -1.54
C LEU A 125 7.99 -0.51 -1.67
N HIS A 126 7.72 -1.69 -2.24
CA HIS A 126 8.76 -2.67 -2.57
C HIS A 126 9.81 -2.08 -3.53
N LEU A 127 9.37 -1.51 -4.64
CA LEU A 127 10.29 -0.93 -5.64
C LEU A 127 11.07 0.25 -5.06
N LEU A 128 10.43 1.08 -4.23
CA LEU A 128 11.11 2.15 -3.49
C LEU A 128 12.19 1.62 -2.55
N PHE A 129 11.88 0.54 -1.80
CA PHE A 129 12.85 -0.10 -0.92
C PHE A 129 14.06 -0.59 -1.71
N GLN A 130 13.84 -1.36 -2.78
CA GLN A 130 14.91 -1.91 -3.61
C GLN A 130 15.76 -0.81 -4.26
N ALA A 131 15.13 0.18 -4.89
CA ALA A 131 15.82 1.28 -5.53
C ALA A 131 16.67 2.08 -4.54
N THR A 132 16.09 2.42 -3.38
CA THR A 132 16.77 3.15 -2.31
C THR A 132 17.93 2.34 -1.73
N TYR A 133 17.74 1.05 -1.47
CA TYR A 133 18.79 0.17 -0.98
C TYR A 133 19.97 0.11 -1.95
N TYR A 134 19.73 -0.18 -3.24
CA TYR A 134 20.81 -0.31 -4.23
C TYR A 134 21.53 1.01 -4.50
N LEU A 135 20.82 2.13 -4.54
CA LEU A 135 21.43 3.46 -4.66
C LEU A 135 22.43 3.71 -3.50
N ASN A 136 21.99 3.42 -2.28
CA ASN A 136 22.82 3.64 -1.08
C ASN A 136 23.96 2.63 -0.96
N ALA A 137 23.79 1.41 -1.46
CA ALA A 137 24.84 0.39 -1.53
C ALA A 137 25.85 0.64 -2.66
N GLY A 138 25.67 1.67 -3.50
CA GLY A 138 26.54 2.00 -4.63
C GLY A 138 26.34 1.09 -5.86
N ASN A 139 25.27 0.31 -5.89
CA ASN A 139 24.92 -0.50 -7.07
C ASN A 139 23.94 0.28 -7.97
N TYR A 140 24.46 1.27 -8.66
CA TYR A 140 23.69 2.19 -9.49
C TYR A 140 22.92 1.49 -10.62
N LYS A 141 23.51 0.45 -11.23
CA LYS A 141 22.84 -0.33 -12.29
C LYS A 141 21.53 -0.96 -11.79
N SER A 142 21.57 -1.57 -10.62
CA SER A 142 20.34 -2.14 -10.02
C SER A 142 19.37 -1.04 -9.57
N ALA A 143 19.87 0.06 -9.01
CA ALA A 143 19.05 1.19 -8.62
C ALA A 143 18.25 1.77 -9.79
N ILE A 144 18.93 2.04 -10.93
CA ILE A 144 18.29 2.53 -12.16
C ILE A 144 17.17 1.60 -12.60
N ARG A 145 17.42 0.28 -12.62
CA ARG A 145 16.40 -0.70 -13.02
C ARG A 145 15.15 -0.59 -12.15
N PHE A 146 15.30 -0.59 -10.83
CA PHE A 146 14.15 -0.50 -9.93
C PHE A 146 13.43 0.85 -10.01
N TYR A 147 14.13 1.97 -10.19
CA TYR A 147 13.49 3.25 -10.43
C TYR A 147 12.73 3.29 -11.76
N GLN A 148 13.26 2.66 -12.82
CA GLN A 148 12.54 2.54 -14.10
C GLN A 148 11.29 1.66 -13.97
N GLU A 149 11.37 0.53 -13.25
CA GLU A 149 10.21 -0.31 -12.94
C GLU A 149 9.16 0.47 -12.14
N LEU A 150 9.59 1.30 -11.18
CA LEU A 150 8.70 2.17 -10.40
C LEU A 150 8.02 3.23 -11.26
N ILE A 151 8.75 3.87 -12.19
CA ILE A 151 8.18 4.83 -13.15
C ILE A 151 7.13 4.12 -14.01
N ALA A 152 7.45 2.94 -14.56
CA ALA A 152 6.52 2.15 -15.36
C ALA A 152 5.26 1.76 -14.56
N LEU A 153 5.40 1.39 -13.27
CA LEU A 153 4.29 1.12 -12.39
C LEU A 153 3.36 2.34 -12.25
N PHE A 154 3.93 3.53 -12.06
CA PHE A 154 3.16 4.77 -12.00
C PHE A 154 2.45 5.07 -13.31
N GLU A 155 3.14 4.93 -14.44
CA GLU A 155 2.59 5.24 -15.76
C GLU A 155 1.46 4.28 -16.16
N ALA A 156 1.54 3.01 -15.74
CA ALA A 156 0.49 2.03 -15.92
C ALA A 156 -0.75 2.28 -15.03
N ASN A 157 -0.56 2.99 -13.90
CA ASN A 157 -1.60 3.22 -12.90
C ASN A 157 -1.81 4.72 -12.62
N ARG A 158 -1.92 5.53 -13.68
CA ARG A 158 -2.01 7.00 -13.56
C ARG A 158 -3.10 7.50 -12.64
N HIS A 159 -4.22 6.79 -12.56
CA HIS A 159 -5.34 7.13 -11.66
C HIS A 159 -5.00 6.95 -10.18
N LEU A 160 -3.96 6.17 -9.85
CA LEU A 160 -3.46 5.97 -8.48
C LEU A 160 -2.31 6.93 -8.11
N ILE A 161 -1.83 7.76 -9.05
CA ILE A 161 -0.85 8.84 -8.78
C ILE A 161 -1.58 10.00 -8.09
N LEU A 162 -2.37 9.69 -7.05
CA LEU A 162 -3.11 10.70 -6.34
C LEU A 162 -2.24 11.32 -5.25
N ASN A 163 -1.92 12.56 -5.46
CA ASN A 163 -1.46 13.54 -4.49
C ASN A 163 -0.65 13.06 -3.27
N PRO A 164 0.55 13.51 -3.09
CA PRO A 164 1.32 14.30 -4.05
C PRO A 164 2.13 13.40 -4.99
N PRO A 165 2.51 13.85 -6.19
CA PRO A 165 3.33 13.08 -7.13
C PRO A 165 4.79 12.94 -6.66
N ILE A 166 5.04 13.13 -5.36
CA ILE A 166 6.38 13.14 -4.74
C ILE A 166 7.15 11.86 -5.05
N TYR A 167 6.51 10.71 -4.91
CA TYR A 167 7.19 9.43 -5.18
C TYR A 167 7.52 9.22 -6.65
N TYR A 168 6.67 9.72 -7.56
CA TYR A 168 6.95 9.68 -9.00
C TYR A 168 8.12 10.60 -9.35
N LEU A 169 8.12 11.82 -8.83
CA LEU A 169 9.24 12.75 -8.98
C LEU A 169 10.53 12.20 -8.35
N SER A 170 10.45 11.60 -7.16
CA SER A 170 11.60 10.95 -6.51
C SER A 170 12.14 9.77 -7.31
N ALA A 171 11.30 9.05 -8.05
CA ALA A 171 11.75 7.98 -8.93
C ALA A 171 12.56 8.52 -10.12
N ILE A 172 12.10 9.60 -10.75
CA ILE A 172 12.81 10.29 -11.82
C ILE A 172 14.15 10.85 -11.31
N GLU A 173 14.13 11.52 -10.16
CA GLU A 173 15.35 12.02 -9.50
C GLU A 173 16.31 10.88 -9.17
N GLY A 174 15.79 9.75 -8.70
CA GLY A 174 16.58 8.56 -8.40
C GLY A 174 17.30 7.99 -9.63
N VAL A 175 16.65 7.97 -10.80
CA VAL A 175 17.32 7.62 -12.07
C VAL A 175 18.47 8.60 -12.36
N LEU A 176 18.21 9.90 -12.27
CA LEU A 176 19.22 10.93 -12.55
C LEU A 176 20.41 10.82 -11.59
N ASN A 177 20.17 10.64 -10.31
CA ASN A 177 21.22 10.48 -9.28
C ASN A 177 22.02 9.17 -9.44
N SER A 178 21.48 8.19 -10.15
CA SER A 178 22.15 6.91 -10.41
C SER A 178 22.99 6.92 -11.68
N LEU A 179 22.89 7.96 -12.51
CA LEU A 179 23.67 8.13 -13.75
C LEU A 179 25.00 8.86 -13.53
N HIS A 180 25.19 9.45 -12.35
CA HIS A 180 26.41 10.13 -11.92
C HIS A 180 27.29 9.24 -11.04
#